data_6c058d33b99d68d17d4bddbf3f3bcef9
#
_entry.id   6c058d33b99d68d17d4bddbf3f3bcef9
#
_cell.length_a   1.000
_cell.length_b   1.000
_cell.length_c   1.000
_cell.angle_alpha   90.00
_cell.angle_beta   90.00
_cell.angle_gamma   90.00
#
_symmetry.space_group_name_H-M   'P 1'
#
loop_
_entity.id
_entity.type
_entity.pdbx_description
1 polymer ?
#
loop_
_entity_poly.entity_id
_entity_poly.type
_entity_poly.pdbx_seq_one_letter_code
_entity_poly.pdbx_strand_id
1 'polypeptide(L)'
;LIQAWIDEGSRVGKGLILDAIRDDKTDAIELIDSFRYYPKISRRRELRGFLEHLKDGIDSYLEWVADQTVLNVPDLARLQRQKEFWIDGEHYFVDAYCDETKTAFEFDGKKYHNDDAARRRDIKRDRALATIGVQVIRFTFEEVTGSPEACRDTIRKTISARRPVAA
;
A
#
# COMPACT_ATOMS: atom_id res chain seq x y z
N LEU A 1 21.39 8.79 1.94
CA LEU A 1 19.94 9.02 2.03
C LEU A 1 19.63 10.28 2.83
N ILE A 2 20.03 10.39 4.12
CA ILE A 2 19.80 11.59 4.93
C ILE A 2 20.42 12.85 4.28
N GLN A 3 21.61 12.73 3.71
CA GLN A 3 22.24 13.84 2.97
C GLN A 3 21.41 14.26 1.75
N ALA A 4 20.91 13.29 0.97
CA ALA A 4 20.03 13.59 -0.16
C ALA A 4 18.73 14.28 0.26
N TRP A 5 18.15 13.88 1.42
CA TRP A 5 17.01 14.61 1.99
C TRP A 5 17.33 16.08 2.31
N ILE A 6 18.53 16.34 2.85
CA ILE A 6 18.97 17.70 3.21
C ILE A 6 19.16 18.54 1.96
N ASP A 7 19.82 17.99 0.95
CA ASP A 7 20.29 18.72 -0.23
C ASP A 7 19.21 18.88 -1.30
N GLU A 8 18.47 17.80 -1.59
CA GLU A 8 17.50 17.72 -2.70
C GLU A 8 16.05 17.93 -2.23
N GLY A 9 15.82 17.95 -0.93
CA GLY A 9 14.52 18.15 -0.34
C GLY A 9 13.68 16.88 -0.16
N SER A 10 12.52 17.04 0.51
CA SER A 10 11.73 15.90 0.99
C SER A 10 11.15 15.03 -0.13
N ARG A 11 10.82 15.59 -1.29
CA ARG A 11 10.26 14.81 -2.41
C ARG A 11 11.27 13.79 -2.94
N VAL A 12 12.48 14.24 -3.26
CA VAL A 12 13.57 13.38 -3.77
C VAL A 12 14.03 12.45 -2.66
N GLY A 13 14.24 12.98 -1.44
CA GLY A 13 14.65 12.20 -0.28
C GLY A 13 13.71 11.06 0.06
N LYS A 14 12.39 11.26 0.01
CA LYS A 14 11.39 10.18 0.20
C LYS A 14 11.55 9.07 -0.84
N GLY A 15 11.66 9.43 -2.12
CA GLY A 15 11.85 8.45 -3.18
C GLY A 15 13.09 7.58 -2.97
N LEU A 16 14.24 8.21 -2.71
CA LEU A 16 15.50 7.50 -2.47
C LEU A 16 15.46 6.60 -1.22
N ILE A 17 14.79 7.04 -0.15
CA ILE A 17 14.63 6.23 1.07
C ILE A 17 13.74 5.01 0.77
N LEU A 18 12.61 5.20 0.10
CA LEU A 18 11.71 4.12 -0.26
C LEU A 18 12.39 3.08 -1.16
N ASP A 19 13.14 3.53 -2.17
CA ASP A 19 13.91 2.65 -3.04
C ASP A 19 14.97 1.86 -2.27
N ALA A 20 15.67 2.50 -1.33
CA ALA A 20 16.69 1.84 -0.55
C ALA A 20 16.12 0.81 0.43
N ILE A 21 14.98 1.10 1.07
CA ILE A 21 14.28 0.15 1.96
C ILE A 21 13.72 -1.02 1.13
N ARG A 22 13.14 -0.73 -0.03
CA ARG A 22 12.60 -1.75 -0.94
C ARG A 22 13.67 -2.69 -1.49
N ASP A 23 14.88 -2.18 -1.67
CA ASP A 23 16.04 -2.94 -2.13
C ASP A 23 16.82 -3.60 -0.98
N ASP A 24 16.27 -3.64 0.25
CA ASP A 24 16.88 -4.17 1.47
C ASP A 24 18.29 -3.60 1.79
N LYS A 25 18.55 -2.35 1.37
CA LYS A 25 19.83 -1.66 1.62
C LYS A 25 19.90 -0.98 2.99
N THR A 26 18.76 -0.74 3.60
CA THR A 26 18.58 -0.13 4.93
C THR A 26 17.14 -0.31 5.38
N ASP A 27 16.86 0.03 6.63
CA ASP A 27 15.50 0.11 7.16
C ASP A 27 15.23 1.47 7.85
N ALA A 28 13.97 1.68 8.24
CA ALA A 28 13.56 2.94 8.85
C ALA A 28 14.20 3.16 10.23
N ILE A 29 14.49 2.10 10.98
CA ILE A 29 15.08 2.18 12.32
C ILE A 29 16.53 2.61 12.20
N GLU A 30 17.30 1.97 11.30
CA GLU A 30 18.69 2.37 11.01
C GLU A 30 18.79 3.83 10.57
N LEU A 31 17.85 4.28 9.73
CA LEU A 31 17.82 5.68 9.28
C LEU A 31 17.51 6.65 10.42
N ILE A 32 16.59 6.32 11.32
CA ILE A 32 16.28 7.13 12.52
C ILE A 32 17.50 7.17 13.44
N ASP A 33 18.16 6.06 13.66
CA ASP A 33 19.35 5.97 14.50
C ASP A 33 20.52 6.77 13.93
N SER A 34 20.59 6.87 12.61
CA SER A 34 21.62 7.68 11.93
C SER A 34 21.49 9.18 12.17
N PHE A 35 20.33 9.68 12.67
CA PHE A 35 20.12 11.10 12.98
C PHE A 35 21.14 11.68 13.96
N ARG A 36 21.74 10.86 14.81
CA ARG A 36 22.82 11.29 15.73
C ARG A 36 24.06 11.83 15.00
N TYR A 37 24.29 11.38 13.76
CA TYR A 37 25.44 11.82 12.95
C TYR A 37 25.15 13.09 12.13
N TYR A 38 23.88 13.53 12.12
CA TYR A 38 23.43 14.70 11.37
C TYR A 38 22.83 15.74 12.33
N PRO A 39 23.63 16.67 12.88
CA PRO A 39 23.15 17.66 13.87
C PRO A 39 22.11 18.61 13.28
N LYS A 40 22.15 18.85 11.97
CA LYS A 40 21.22 19.74 11.27
C LYS A 40 20.55 18.97 10.11
N ILE A 41 19.33 18.51 10.32
CA ILE A 41 18.48 17.92 9.29
C ILE A 41 17.37 18.91 8.99
N SER A 42 17.32 19.44 7.76
CA SER A 42 16.20 20.26 7.30
C SER A 42 14.92 19.44 7.34
N ARG A 43 13.82 20.03 7.85
CA ARG A 43 12.54 19.33 8.02
C ARG A 43 12.63 17.99 8.79
N ARG A 44 13.45 17.97 9.84
CA ARG A 44 13.70 16.78 10.68
C ARG A 44 12.42 16.12 11.21
N ARG A 45 11.41 16.94 11.57
CA ARG A 45 10.11 16.41 12.05
C ARG A 45 9.37 15.66 10.93
N GLU A 46 9.38 16.19 9.71
CA GLU A 46 8.76 15.55 8.54
C GLU A 46 9.46 14.23 8.22
N LEU A 47 10.79 14.22 8.16
CA LEU A 47 11.56 13.01 7.92
C LEU A 47 11.30 11.95 9.00
N ARG A 48 11.30 12.35 10.26
CA ARG A 48 11.01 11.41 11.36
C ARG A 48 9.60 10.82 11.23
N GLY A 49 8.58 11.64 11.01
CA GLY A 49 7.21 11.17 10.82
C GLY A 49 7.07 10.19 9.65
N PHE A 50 7.72 10.48 8.54
CA PHE A 50 7.77 9.58 7.39
C PHE A 50 8.43 8.23 7.73
N LEU A 51 9.58 8.23 8.41
CA LEU A 51 10.27 7.00 8.82
C LEU A 51 9.50 6.22 9.88
N GLU A 52 8.77 6.88 10.78
CA GLU A 52 7.90 6.20 11.76
C GLU A 52 6.81 5.37 11.07
N HIS A 53 6.21 5.86 9.98
CA HIS A 53 5.24 5.09 9.19
C HIS A 53 5.86 3.95 8.39
N LEU A 54 7.18 3.99 8.17
CA LEU A 54 7.91 2.94 7.46
C LEU A 54 8.45 1.83 8.37
N LYS A 55 8.35 1.96 9.69
CA LYS A 55 8.88 0.96 10.64
C LYS A 55 8.26 -0.43 10.46
N ASP A 56 6.98 -0.48 10.09
CA ASP A 56 6.25 -1.71 9.87
C ASP A 56 6.34 -2.20 8.40
N GLY A 57 7.22 -1.57 7.63
CA GLY A 57 7.50 -1.91 6.24
C GLY A 57 6.80 -1.03 5.22
N ILE A 58 7.19 -1.21 3.95
CA ILE A 58 6.65 -0.43 2.82
C ILE A 58 5.17 -0.75 2.57
N ASP A 59 4.76 -1.99 2.76
CA ASP A 59 3.36 -2.40 2.55
C ASP A 59 2.45 -1.63 3.51
N SER A 60 2.75 -1.63 4.83
CA SER A 60 2.00 -0.86 5.83
C SER A 60 2.00 0.65 5.56
N TYR A 61 3.13 1.19 5.09
CA TYR A 61 3.20 2.59 4.66
C TYR A 61 2.28 2.85 3.46
N LEU A 62 2.26 1.97 2.46
CA LEU A 62 1.43 2.13 1.27
C LEU A 62 -0.07 2.02 1.60
N GLU A 63 -0.45 1.07 2.46
CA GLU A 63 -1.82 0.96 2.99
C GLU A 63 -2.26 2.26 3.68
N TRP A 64 -1.39 2.84 4.53
CA TRP A 64 -1.65 4.12 5.18
C TRP A 64 -1.80 5.25 4.15
N VAL A 65 -0.91 5.35 3.14
CA VAL A 65 -1.03 6.36 2.07
C VAL A 65 -2.33 6.18 1.30
N ALA A 66 -2.68 4.95 0.93
CA ALA A 66 -3.91 4.63 0.21
C ALA A 66 -5.15 5.03 1.02
N ASP A 67 -5.16 4.75 2.34
CA ASP A 67 -6.26 5.16 3.20
C ASP A 67 -6.41 6.69 3.23
N GLN A 68 -5.31 7.45 3.34
CA GLN A 68 -5.33 8.91 3.38
C GLN A 68 -5.65 9.56 2.03
N THR A 69 -5.22 9.00 0.91
CA THR A 69 -5.25 9.65 -0.41
C THR A 69 -6.25 9.05 -1.38
N VAL A 70 -6.45 7.74 -1.35
CA VAL A 70 -7.35 7.02 -2.27
C VAL A 70 -8.72 6.81 -1.64
N LEU A 71 -8.75 6.28 -0.41
CA LEU A 71 -9.98 5.78 0.21
C LEU A 71 -10.70 6.81 1.09
N ASN A 72 -10.03 7.90 1.48
CA ASN A 72 -10.59 8.95 2.35
C ASN A 72 -11.46 9.94 1.54
N VAL A 73 -12.48 9.43 0.88
CA VAL A 73 -13.49 10.21 0.17
C VAL A 73 -14.89 9.68 0.48
N PRO A 74 -15.93 10.55 0.53
CA PRO A 74 -17.26 10.17 1.04
C PRO A 74 -17.90 8.98 0.31
N ASP A 75 -17.74 8.89 -0.98
CA ASP A 75 -18.36 7.83 -1.81
C ASP A 75 -17.67 6.46 -1.67
N LEU A 76 -16.43 6.42 -1.17
CA LEU A 76 -15.70 5.19 -0.87
C LEU A 76 -15.70 4.83 0.63
N ALA A 77 -16.31 5.65 1.48
CA ALA A 77 -16.38 5.40 2.94
C ALA A 77 -17.10 4.09 3.31
N ARG A 78 -17.94 3.58 2.42
CA ARG A 78 -18.66 2.31 2.59
C ARG A 78 -17.78 1.05 2.40
N LEU A 79 -16.59 1.18 1.83
CA LEU A 79 -15.68 0.05 1.70
C LEU A 79 -15.21 -0.43 3.07
N GLN A 80 -15.32 -1.73 3.32
CA GLN A 80 -14.81 -2.35 4.54
C GLN A 80 -13.28 -2.36 4.47
N ARG A 81 -12.60 -1.80 5.50
CA ARG A 81 -11.14 -1.82 5.63
C ARG A 81 -10.69 -3.11 6.29
N GLN A 82 -9.54 -3.64 5.87
CA GLN A 82 -8.91 -4.83 6.44
C GLN A 82 -9.91 -5.98 6.61
N LYS A 83 -10.62 -6.30 5.51
CA LYS A 83 -11.65 -7.34 5.53
C LYS A 83 -11.03 -8.72 5.64
N GLU A 84 -11.51 -9.48 6.63
CA GLU A 84 -11.11 -10.87 6.86
C GLU A 84 -11.98 -11.85 6.06
N PHE A 85 -11.34 -12.91 5.55
CA PHE A 85 -11.98 -14.07 4.94
C PHE A 85 -11.39 -15.35 5.52
N TRP A 86 -12.27 -16.28 5.87
CA TRP A 86 -11.90 -17.66 6.22
C TRP A 86 -12.32 -18.58 5.08
N ILE A 87 -11.35 -19.21 4.40
CA ILE A 87 -11.58 -20.04 3.22
C ILE A 87 -10.78 -21.31 3.37
N ASP A 88 -11.44 -22.48 3.36
CA ASP A 88 -10.82 -23.79 3.49
C ASP A 88 -9.87 -23.92 4.69
N GLY A 89 -10.23 -23.29 5.81
CA GLY A 89 -9.46 -23.32 7.06
C GLY A 89 -8.27 -22.36 7.09
N GLU A 90 -8.08 -21.55 6.06
CA GLU A 90 -7.04 -20.51 6.00
C GLU A 90 -7.64 -19.11 6.13
N HIS A 91 -6.84 -18.19 6.66
CA HIS A 91 -7.23 -16.83 6.96
C HIS A 91 -6.55 -15.85 5.99
N TYR A 92 -7.35 -14.98 5.37
CA TYR A 92 -6.90 -13.98 4.41
C TYR A 92 -7.44 -12.61 4.77
N PHE A 93 -6.63 -11.56 4.53
CA PHE A 93 -7.04 -10.17 4.65
C PHE A 93 -6.98 -9.49 3.28
N VAL A 94 -7.87 -8.51 3.07
CA VAL A 94 -7.79 -7.59 1.94
C VAL A 94 -7.93 -6.15 2.45
N ASP A 95 -7.22 -5.20 1.84
CA ASP A 95 -7.10 -3.83 2.37
C ASP A 95 -8.42 -3.07 2.33
N ALA A 96 -9.16 -3.20 1.24
CA ALA A 96 -10.50 -2.62 1.13
C ALA A 96 -11.43 -3.57 0.36
N TYR A 97 -12.69 -3.64 0.77
CA TYR A 97 -13.67 -4.58 0.20
C TYR A 97 -15.02 -3.93 -0.03
N CYS A 98 -15.58 -4.17 -1.20
CA CYS A 98 -16.97 -3.84 -1.54
C CYS A 98 -17.83 -5.11 -1.51
N ASP A 99 -18.68 -5.23 -0.50
CA ASP A 99 -19.54 -6.40 -0.33
C ASP A 99 -20.58 -6.54 -1.44
N GLU A 100 -21.18 -5.41 -1.86
CA GLU A 100 -22.20 -5.33 -2.91
C GLU A 100 -21.75 -5.98 -4.23
N THR A 101 -20.47 -5.79 -4.59
CA THR A 101 -19.90 -6.23 -5.86
C THR A 101 -18.90 -7.39 -5.71
N LYS A 102 -18.67 -7.85 -4.47
CA LYS A 102 -17.66 -8.85 -4.12
C LYS A 102 -16.28 -8.51 -4.73
N THR A 103 -15.83 -7.28 -4.52
CA THR A 103 -14.58 -6.80 -5.07
C THR A 103 -13.65 -6.35 -3.95
N ALA A 104 -12.45 -6.92 -3.94
CA ALA A 104 -11.34 -6.53 -3.07
C ALA A 104 -10.40 -5.58 -3.81
N PHE A 105 -9.90 -4.57 -3.12
CA PHE A 105 -8.89 -3.65 -3.59
C PHE A 105 -7.69 -3.76 -2.66
N GLU A 106 -6.52 -4.00 -3.24
CA GLU A 106 -5.25 -4.21 -2.54
C GLU A 106 -4.23 -3.18 -3.00
N PHE A 107 -3.40 -2.72 -2.07
CA PHE A 107 -2.35 -1.75 -2.30
C PHE A 107 -1.02 -2.44 -2.07
N ASP A 108 -0.38 -2.91 -3.17
CA ASP A 108 0.80 -3.75 -3.12
C ASP A 108 2.07 -2.91 -3.30
N GLY A 109 2.86 -2.79 -2.23
CA GLY A 109 4.15 -2.09 -2.22
C GLY A 109 5.31 -2.90 -2.80
N LYS A 110 5.10 -4.19 -3.09
CA LYS A 110 6.18 -5.10 -3.46
C LYS A 110 6.63 -4.88 -4.90
N LYS A 111 7.91 -4.61 -5.09
CA LYS A 111 8.56 -5.01 -6.34
C LYS A 111 8.66 -6.53 -6.35
N TYR A 112 8.18 -7.17 -7.40
CA TYR A 112 8.37 -8.60 -7.63
C TYR A 112 9.86 -8.92 -7.73
N HIS A 113 10.53 -9.08 -6.60
CA HIS A 113 11.81 -9.75 -6.54
C HIS A 113 11.53 -11.25 -6.52
N ASN A 114 12.26 -12.02 -7.29
CA ASN A 114 12.16 -13.45 -7.61
C ASN A 114 11.99 -14.41 -6.40
N ASP A 115 11.08 -14.13 -5.46
CA ASP A 115 10.70 -15.08 -4.42
C ASP A 115 9.56 -15.97 -4.92
N ASP A 116 9.92 -17.12 -5.48
CA ASP A 116 8.97 -18.14 -5.93
C ASP A 116 8.01 -18.60 -4.81
N ALA A 117 8.41 -18.53 -3.55
CA ALA A 117 7.56 -18.90 -2.44
C ALA A 117 6.49 -17.82 -2.17
N ALA A 118 6.85 -16.54 -2.21
CA ALA A 118 5.92 -15.43 -2.11
C ALA A 118 4.91 -15.48 -3.28
N ARG A 119 5.39 -15.64 -4.51
CA ARG A 119 4.53 -15.76 -5.69
C ARG A 119 3.53 -16.93 -5.58
N ARG A 120 3.97 -18.09 -5.07
CA ARG A 120 3.06 -19.24 -4.85
C ARG A 120 1.99 -18.93 -3.79
N ARG A 121 2.33 -18.21 -2.72
CA ARG A 121 1.36 -17.77 -1.70
C ARG A 121 0.32 -16.82 -2.30
N ASP A 122 0.75 -15.84 -3.09
CA ASP A 122 -0.16 -14.89 -3.76
C ASP A 122 -1.11 -15.59 -4.73
N ILE A 123 -0.62 -16.51 -5.55
CA ILE A 123 -1.46 -17.32 -6.46
C ILE A 123 -2.47 -18.16 -5.66
N LYS A 124 -2.05 -18.76 -4.54
CA LYS A 124 -2.95 -19.54 -3.67
C LYS A 124 -4.05 -18.66 -3.08
N ARG A 125 -3.69 -17.48 -2.59
CA ARG A 125 -4.62 -16.47 -2.05
C ARG A 125 -5.64 -16.02 -3.09
N ASP A 126 -5.17 -15.62 -4.29
CA ASP A 126 -6.04 -15.19 -5.38
C ASP A 126 -7.04 -16.28 -5.79
N ARG A 127 -6.56 -17.52 -5.88
CA ARG A 127 -7.42 -18.65 -6.17
C ARG A 127 -8.47 -18.87 -5.09
N ALA A 128 -8.10 -18.80 -3.81
CA ALA A 128 -9.03 -18.96 -2.70
C ALA A 128 -10.13 -17.87 -2.74
N LEU A 129 -9.76 -16.61 -2.91
CA LEU A 129 -10.72 -15.51 -3.04
C LEU A 129 -11.65 -15.69 -4.25
N ALA A 130 -11.11 -16.15 -5.38
CA ALA A 130 -11.89 -16.42 -6.59
C ALA A 130 -12.93 -17.53 -6.37
N THR A 131 -12.67 -18.58 -5.55
CA THR A 131 -13.65 -19.66 -5.27
C THR A 131 -14.91 -19.16 -4.56
N ILE A 132 -14.82 -18.07 -3.82
CA ILE A 132 -15.97 -17.42 -3.15
C ILE A 132 -16.52 -16.23 -3.96
N GLY A 133 -16.07 -16.07 -5.22
CA GLY A 133 -16.54 -15.05 -6.16
C GLY A 133 -15.97 -13.64 -5.91
N VAL A 134 -14.91 -13.51 -5.11
CA VAL A 134 -14.23 -12.23 -4.87
C VAL A 134 -13.24 -11.95 -6.00
N GLN A 135 -13.42 -10.81 -6.68
CA GLN A 135 -12.44 -10.27 -7.61
C GLN A 135 -11.45 -9.39 -6.86
N VAL A 136 -10.17 -9.61 -7.10
CA VAL A 136 -9.09 -8.77 -6.54
C VAL A 136 -8.60 -7.79 -7.60
N ILE A 137 -8.49 -6.51 -7.23
CA ILE A 137 -7.86 -5.44 -8.02
C ILE A 137 -6.69 -4.92 -7.20
N ARG A 138 -5.48 -4.95 -7.78
CA ARG A 138 -4.27 -4.46 -7.13
C ARG A 138 -3.83 -3.14 -7.72
N PHE A 139 -3.37 -2.25 -6.83
CA PHE A 139 -2.74 -0.99 -7.18
C PHE A 139 -1.29 -1.03 -6.73
N THR A 140 -0.41 -0.64 -7.62
CA THR A 140 1.03 -0.57 -7.34
C THR A 140 1.38 0.66 -6.48
N PHE A 141 2.56 0.63 -5.91
CA PHE A 141 3.11 1.77 -5.16
C PHE A 141 3.11 3.05 -6.01
N GLU A 142 3.54 2.95 -7.27
CA GLU A 142 3.64 4.07 -8.20
C GLU A 142 2.26 4.68 -8.52
N GLU A 143 1.22 3.86 -8.67
CA GLU A 143 -0.15 4.32 -8.92
C GLU A 143 -0.71 5.06 -7.71
N VAL A 144 -0.58 4.48 -6.51
CA VAL A 144 -1.12 5.07 -5.26
C VAL A 144 -0.44 6.39 -4.93
N THR A 145 0.88 6.47 -5.08
CA THR A 145 1.65 7.68 -4.70
C THR A 145 1.69 8.73 -5.79
N GLY A 146 1.62 8.32 -7.05
CA GLY A 146 1.73 9.20 -8.22
C GLY A 146 0.39 9.68 -8.76
N SER A 147 -0.67 8.89 -8.68
CA SER A 147 -1.98 9.19 -9.29
C SER A 147 -3.15 8.65 -8.47
N PRO A 148 -3.33 9.04 -7.20
CA PRO A 148 -4.41 8.53 -6.34
C PRO A 148 -5.82 8.77 -6.91
N GLU A 149 -6.02 9.83 -7.71
CA GLU A 149 -7.27 10.07 -8.45
C GLU A 149 -7.57 8.93 -9.42
N ALA A 150 -6.58 8.48 -10.18
CA ALA A 150 -6.76 7.39 -11.15
C ALA A 150 -7.13 6.07 -10.43
N CYS A 151 -6.54 5.82 -9.25
CA CYS A 151 -6.92 4.69 -8.40
C CYS A 151 -8.39 4.80 -7.98
N ARG A 152 -8.84 5.98 -7.49
CA ARG A 152 -10.24 6.22 -7.13
C ARG A 152 -11.19 5.98 -8.30
N ASP A 153 -10.84 6.48 -9.48
CA ASP A 153 -11.67 6.32 -10.68
C ASP A 153 -11.76 4.86 -11.11
N THR A 154 -10.68 4.08 -10.98
CA THR A 154 -10.68 2.64 -11.23
C THR A 154 -11.59 1.91 -10.25
N ILE A 155 -11.52 2.24 -8.95
CA ILE A 155 -12.40 1.68 -7.91
C ILE A 155 -13.87 1.96 -8.25
N ARG A 156 -14.21 3.22 -8.55
CA ARG A 156 -15.58 3.64 -8.91
C ARG A 156 -16.12 2.91 -10.13
N LYS A 157 -15.34 2.86 -11.21
CA LYS A 157 -15.69 2.16 -12.45
C LYS A 157 -15.90 0.68 -12.21
N THR A 158 -15.03 0.03 -11.43
CA THR A 158 -15.14 -1.39 -11.11
C THR A 158 -16.41 -1.67 -10.30
N ILE A 159 -16.68 -0.89 -9.26
CA ILE A 159 -17.89 -1.02 -8.46
C ILE A 159 -19.14 -0.81 -9.33
N SER A 160 -19.15 0.24 -10.16
CA SER A 160 -20.28 0.53 -11.04
C SER A 160 -20.55 -0.58 -12.05
N ALA A 161 -19.50 -1.13 -12.67
CA ALA A 161 -19.61 -2.18 -13.67
C ALA A 161 -20.08 -3.53 -13.09
N ARG A 162 -19.86 -3.77 -11.80
CA ARG A 162 -20.19 -5.03 -11.13
C ARG A 162 -21.43 -4.96 -10.25
N ARG A 163 -22.08 -3.81 -10.17
CA ARG A 163 -23.35 -3.73 -9.46
C ARG A 163 -24.39 -4.64 -10.11
N PRO A 164 -25.12 -5.44 -9.30
CA PRO A 164 -26.24 -6.20 -9.81
C PRO A 164 -27.23 -5.23 -10.50
N VAL A 165 -27.66 -5.57 -11.70
CA VAL A 165 -28.79 -4.87 -12.33
C VAL A 165 -30.01 -5.09 -11.45
N ALA A 166 -30.62 -4.01 -10.96
CA ALA A 166 -31.85 -4.12 -10.21
C ALA A 166 -32.90 -4.85 -11.09
N ALA A 167 -33.40 -5.98 -10.60
CA ALA A 167 -34.44 -6.75 -11.28
C ALA A 167 -35.76 -6.00 -11.26
#